data_c2a6d64bf994623ae640a4a13e5084f6
#
_entry.id   c2a6d64bf994623ae640a4a13e5084f6
#
_cell.length_a   1.000
_cell.length_b   1.000
_cell.length_c   1.000
_cell.angle_alpha   90.00
_cell.angle_beta   90.00
_cell.angle_gamma   90.00
#
_symmetry.space_group_name_H-M   'P 1'
#
loop_
_entity.id
_entity.type
_entity.pdbx_description
1 polymer ?
#
loop_
_entity_poly.entity_id
_entity_poly.type
_entity_poly.pdbx_seq_one_letter_code
_entity_poly.pdbx_strand_id
1 'polypeptide(L)'
;MNDISGRPLAVITGASSGIGRELALECARHGYDLLIAADRPLEESAAACRAEGAQVQTVEADLATPQGVESLHAAIGGRAVDALLANAGHGLGHAFLDQDFNAVRHVIDTNVTGTLDVIQRVGKGMRDRNAGKILITGSIAGLMPGTFQAVYNGTKAFIDSFAYALRNELKDTNVSVTVLMPGPTDTEFFHRAGLMDTKVGTDKKQPPEEVAKTGYEAMEDGESAVVAGWKNKLQAVLANVTPAEVLAEQHRKMAEPGKV
;
A
#
# COMPACT_ATOMS: atom_id res chain seq x y z
N MET A 1 5.96 -26.07 -10.48
CA MET A 1 6.70 -26.54 -9.30
C MET A 1 5.70 -26.74 -8.21
N ASN A 2 5.53 -27.96 -7.70
CA ASN A 2 4.60 -28.19 -6.58
C ASN A 2 5.12 -27.46 -5.35
N ASP A 3 4.21 -26.81 -4.65
CA ASP A 3 4.44 -26.21 -3.34
C ASP A 3 4.93 -27.32 -2.37
N ILE A 4 6.21 -27.32 -2.08
CA ILE A 4 6.86 -28.37 -1.27
C ILE A 4 6.82 -28.01 0.24
N SER A 5 6.53 -26.75 0.57
CA SER A 5 6.60 -26.25 1.94
C SER A 5 5.33 -26.51 2.76
N GLY A 6 4.16 -26.57 2.11
CA GLY A 6 2.85 -26.59 2.78
C GLY A 6 2.52 -25.32 3.56
N ARG A 7 3.33 -24.27 3.38
CA ARG A 7 3.11 -22.95 3.99
C ARG A 7 2.16 -22.12 3.13
N PRO A 8 1.34 -21.24 3.72
CA PRO A 8 0.51 -20.31 2.98
C PRO A 8 1.38 -19.33 2.17
N LEU A 9 0.89 -18.88 1.01
CA LEU A 9 1.57 -17.92 0.15
C LEU A 9 1.03 -16.50 0.37
N ALA A 10 1.94 -15.58 0.68
CA ALA A 10 1.65 -14.14 0.64
C ALA A 10 2.29 -13.48 -0.59
N VAL A 11 1.53 -12.62 -1.26
CA VAL A 11 2.01 -11.75 -2.35
C VAL A 11 2.04 -10.32 -1.85
N ILE A 12 3.22 -9.68 -1.88
CA ILE A 12 3.40 -8.31 -1.38
C ILE A 12 3.95 -7.43 -2.49
N THR A 13 3.27 -6.33 -2.78
CA THR A 13 3.72 -5.34 -3.76
C THR A 13 4.38 -4.13 -3.10
N GLY A 14 5.36 -3.51 -3.78
CA GLY A 14 6.12 -2.40 -3.22
C GLY A 14 7.04 -2.82 -2.07
N ALA A 15 7.54 -4.05 -2.10
CA ALA A 15 8.27 -4.69 -1.01
C ALA A 15 9.78 -4.38 -0.97
N SER A 16 10.29 -3.48 -1.80
CA SER A 16 11.71 -3.12 -1.82
C SER A 16 12.15 -2.29 -0.62
N SER A 17 11.22 -1.57 0.03
CA SER A 17 11.52 -0.68 1.16
C SER A 17 10.27 -0.33 1.97
N GLY A 18 10.46 0.38 3.10
CA GLY A 18 9.40 0.98 3.89
C GLY A 18 8.31 -0.01 4.33
N ILE A 19 7.05 0.42 4.27
CA ILE A 19 5.91 -0.37 4.78
C ILE A 19 5.82 -1.74 4.07
N GLY A 20 6.04 -1.80 2.74
CA GLY A 20 5.94 -3.05 2.00
C GLY A 20 7.01 -4.07 2.38
N ARG A 21 8.24 -3.63 2.65
CA ARG A 21 9.31 -4.49 3.18
C ARG A 21 8.94 -5.03 4.56
N GLU A 22 8.47 -4.17 5.45
CA GLU A 22 8.11 -4.59 6.81
C GLU A 22 6.87 -5.50 6.83
N LEU A 23 5.88 -5.27 5.94
CA LEU A 23 4.77 -6.20 5.74
C LEU A 23 5.24 -7.58 5.27
N ALA A 24 6.24 -7.63 4.37
CA ALA A 24 6.84 -8.90 3.94
C ALA A 24 7.54 -9.61 5.10
N LEU A 25 8.25 -8.87 5.96
CA LEU A 25 8.88 -9.41 7.17
C LEU A 25 7.84 -9.94 8.16
N GLU A 26 6.74 -9.23 8.39
CA GLU A 26 5.64 -9.72 9.25
C GLU A 26 5.06 -11.02 8.71
N CYS A 27 4.78 -11.12 7.41
CA CYS A 27 4.29 -12.36 6.80
C CYS A 27 5.32 -13.51 6.97
N ALA A 28 6.62 -13.24 6.77
CA ALA A 28 7.68 -14.24 6.95
C ALA A 28 7.73 -14.79 8.39
N ARG A 29 7.70 -13.90 9.39
CA ARG A 29 7.70 -14.25 10.83
C ARG A 29 6.50 -15.09 11.21
N HIS A 30 5.37 -14.91 10.53
CA HIS A 30 4.14 -15.65 10.79
C HIS A 30 3.94 -16.86 9.87
N GLY A 31 5.01 -17.32 9.21
CA GLY A 31 5.03 -18.60 8.54
C GLY A 31 4.53 -18.62 7.11
N TYR A 32 4.39 -17.48 6.45
CA TYR A 32 4.12 -17.41 5.02
C TYR A 32 5.39 -17.65 4.20
N ASP A 33 5.25 -18.30 3.06
CA ASP A 33 6.17 -18.18 1.94
C ASP A 33 5.78 -16.96 1.10
N LEU A 34 6.73 -16.31 0.45
CA LEU A 34 6.54 -14.99 -0.11
C LEU A 34 6.80 -14.94 -1.61
N LEU A 35 5.96 -14.18 -2.30
CA LEU A 35 6.27 -13.61 -3.60
C LEU A 35 6.23 -12.10 -3.43
N ILE A 36 7.41 -11.46 -3.51
CA ILE A 36 7.56 -10.03 -3.32
C ILE A 36 7.86 -9.33 -4.65
N ALA A 37 7.19 -8.19 -4.89
CA ALA A 37 7.32 -7.43 -6.13
C ALA A 37 7.60 -5.96 -5.86
N ALA A 38 8.44 -5.34 -6.69
CA ALA A 38 8.69 -3.91 -6.73
C ALA A 38 9.30 -3.48 -8.07
N ASP A 39 9.32 -2.19 -8.33
CA ASP A 39 10.01 -1.54 -9.46
C ASP A 39 11.53 -1.37 -9.24
N ARG A 40 12.07 -1.94 -8.17
CA ARG A 40 13.46 -1.78 -7.71
C ARG A 40 14.00 -3.12 -7.21
N PRO A 41 15.35 -3.22 -7.05
CA PRO A 41 15.99 -4.42 -6.50
C PRO A 41 15.38 -4.87 -5.17
N LEU A 42 15.20 -6.17 -5.02
CA LEU A 42 14.51 -6.82 -3.91
C LEU A 42 15.43 -7.71 -3.05
N GLU A 43 16.71 -7.81 -3.41
CA GLU A 43 17.67 -8.75 -2.80
C GLU A 43 17.78 -8.56 -1.29
N GLU A 44 17.85 -7.32 -0.82
CA GLU A 44 17.97 -7.01 0.61
C GLU A 44 16.71 -7.45 1.37
N SER A 45 15.52 -7.09 0.86
CA SER A 45 14.25 -7.49 1.43
C SER A 45 14.07 -9.02 1.42
N ALA A 46 14.43 -9.65 0.31
CA ALA A 46 14.37 -11.10 0.17
C ALA A 46 15.31 -11.81 1.14
N ALA A 47 16.54 -11.32 1.30
CA ALA A 47 17.50 -11.88 2.25
C ALA A 47 16.99 -11.78 3.69
N ALA A 48 16.42 -10.63 4.08
CA ALA A 48 15.85 -10.43 5.39
C ALA A 48 14.66 -11.38 5.65
N CYS A 49 13.75 -11.53 4.70
CA CYS A 49 12.62 -12.47 4.84
C CYS A 49 13.06 -13.95 4.88
N ARG A 50 14.10 -14.31 4.12
CA ARG A 50 14.68 -15.68 4.19
C ARG A 50 15.33 -15.95 5.54
N ALA A 51 15.91 -14.96 6.18
CA ALA A 51 16.46 -15.09 7.53
C ALA A 51 15.38 -15.41 8.59
N GLU A 52 14.12 -15.00 8.34
CA GLU A 52 12.95 -15.38 9.14
C GLU A 52 12.39 -16.77 8.74
N GLY A 53 13.04 -17.50 7.84
CA GLY A 53 12.71 -18.86 7.44
C GLY A 53 11.70 -18.99 6.31
N ALA A 54 11.32 -17.93 5.63
CA ALA A 54 10.42 -17.96 4.48
C ALA A 54 11.14 -18.37 3.19
N GLN A 55 10.45 -19.11 2.31
CA GLN A 55 10.87 -19.20 0.91
C GLN A 55 10.43 -17.89 0.20
N VAL A 56 11.33 -17.24 -0.52
CA VAL A 56 11.06 -15.94 -1.14
C VAL A 56 11.38 -15.98 -2.62
N GLN A 57 10.35 -15.72 -3.42
CA GLN A 57 10.47 -15.43 -4.86
C GLN A 57 10.37 -13.91 -5.05
N THR A 58 11.21 -13.35 -5.91
CA THR A 58 11.24 -11.91 -6.22
C THR A 58 10.77 -11.67 -7.65
N VAL A 59 10.06 -10.56 -7.86
CA VAL A 59 9.65 -10.06 -9.18
C VAL A 59 9.98 -8.58 -9.25
N GLU A 60 10.99 -8.23 -10.03
CA GLU A 60 11.24 -6.82 -10.34
C GLU A 60 10.33 -6.41 -11.49
N ALA A 61 9.33 -5.59 -11.19
CA ALA A 61 8.30 -5.18 -12.13
C ALA A 61 7.67 -3.84 -11.75
N ASP A 62 7.48 -2.97 -12.75
CA ASP A 62 6.74 -1.72 -12.61
C ASP A 62 5.23 -1.98 -12.78
N LEU A 63 4.48 -1.95 -11.67
CA LEU A 63 3.04 -2.19 -11.65
C LEU A 63 2.21 -1.02 -12.22
N ALA A 64 2.83 0.10 -12.60
CA ALA A 64 2.17 1.12 -13.42
C ALA A 64 1.93 0.63 -14.85
N THR A 65 2.53 -0.50 -15.26
CA THR A 65 2.44 -1.04 -16.61
C THR A 65 1.67 -2.36 -16.64
N PRO A 66 0.87 -2.62 -17.70
CA PRO A 66 0.22 -3.92 -17.88
C PRO A 66 1.21 -5.08 -17.89
N GLN A 67 2.41 -4.87 -18.45
CA GLN A 67 3.48 -5.86 -18.52
C GLN A 67 4.01 -6.21 -17.14
N GLY A 68 4.17 -5.22 -16.26
CA GLY A 68 4.60 -5.45 -14.88
C GLY A 68 3.58 -6.26 -14.09
N VAL A 69 2.29 -5.95 -14.23
CA VAL A 69 1.21 -6.74 -13.61
C VAL A 69 1.17 -8.15 -14.16
N GLU A 70 1.33 -8.34 -15.47
CA GLU A 70 1.40 -9.67 -16.10
C GLU A 70 2.60 -10.48 -15.58
N SER A 71 3.77 -9.85 -15.44
CA SER A 71 4.97 -10.50 -14.89
C SER A 71 4.74 -11.01 -13.46
N LEU A 72 4.10 -10.20 -12.61
CA LEU A 72 3.71 -10.62 -11.27
C LEU A 72 2.71 -11.78 -11.31
N HIS A 73 1.67 -11.70 -12.14
CA HIS A 73 0.66 -12.75 -12.27
C HIS A 73 1.26 -14.06 -12.79
N ALA A 74 2.14 -14.00 -13.79
CA ALA A 74 2.85 -15.15 -14.30
C ALA A 74 3.75 -15.80 -13.23
N ALA A 75 4.40 -15.01 -12.38
CA ALA A 75 5.22 -15.50 -11.28
C ALA A 75 4.40 -16.20 -10.19
N ILE A 76 3.13 -15.84 -9.98
CA ILE A 76 2.20 -16.60 -9.11
C ILE A 76 2.03 -18.02 -9.66
N GLY A 77 1.98 -18.19 -10.98
CA GLY A 77 2.02 -19.50 -11.62
C GLY A 77 0.83 -20.40 -11.27
N GLY A 78 -0.34 -19.83 -11.01
CA GLY A 78 -1.57 -20.56 -10.65
C GLY A 78 -1.58 -21.09 -9.21
N ARG A 79 -0.59 -20.74 -8.37
CA ARG A 79 -0.60 -21.09 -6.94
C ARG A 79 -1.75 -20.39 -6.22
N ALA A 80 -2.27 -21.04 -5.19
CA ALA A 80 -3.20 -20.41 -4.26
C ALA A 80 -2.50 -19.28 -3.51
N VAL A 81 -3.04 -18.06 -3.56
CA VAL A 81 -2.54 -16.90 -2.80
C VAL A 81 -3.41 -16.75 -1.58
N ASP A 82 -2.86 -16.95 -0.38
CA ASP A 82 -3.61 -16.90 0.88
C ASP A 82 -3.72 -15.45 1.40
N ALA A 83 -2.69 -14.64 1.17
CA ALA A 83 -2.70 -13.23 1.49
C ALA A 83 -2.16 -12.39 0.32
N LEU A 84 -2.89 -11.32 -0.05
CA LEU A 84 -2.43 -10.27 -0.97
C LEU A 84 -2.27 -8.97 -0.20
N LEU A 85 -1.04 -8.43 -0.17
CA LEU A 85 -0.76 -7.14 0.43
C LEU A 85 -0.45 -6.15 -0.71
N ALA A 86 -1.49 -5.48 -1.19
CA ALA A 86 -1.43 -4.48 -2.26
C ALA A 86 -0.94 -3.15 -1.68
N ASN A 87 0.39 -2.98 -1.64
CA ASN A 87 1.04 -1.86 -0.97
C ASN A 87 1.80 -0.93 -1.93
N ALA A 88 2.13 -1.36 -3.14
CA ALA A 88 2.84 -0.51 -4.10
C ALA A 88 2.13 0.84 -4.28
N GLY A 89 2.92 1.92 -4.27
CA GLY A 89 2.37 3.27 -4.45
C GLY A 89 3.45 4.34 -4.51
N HIS A 90 3.12 5.41 -5.24
CA HIS A 90 3.95 6.59 -5.42
C HIS A 90 3.24 7.85 -4.94
N GLY A 91 4.03 8.80 -4.41
CA GLY A 91 3.60 10.17 -4.16
C GLY A 91 4.08 11.11 -5.26
N LEU A 92 3.49 12.30 -5.31
CA LEU A 92 3.96 13.39 -6.17
C LEU A 92 3.64 14.71 -5.47
N GLY A 93 4.68 15.46 -5.15
CA GLY A 93 4.60 16.80 -4.57
C GLY A 93 4.47 17.91 -5.61
N HIS A 94 4.54 19.15 -5.15
CA HIS A 94 4.46 20.40 -5.92
C HIS A 94 3.06 20.74 -6.45
N ALA A 95 2.92 21.99 -6.95
CA ALA A 95 1.66 22.47 -7.51
C ALA A 95 1.30 21.68 -8.78
N PHE A 96 0.04 21.26 -8.88
CA PHE A 96 -0.42 20.38 -9.96
C PHE A 96 -0.12 20.93 -11.37
N LEU A 97 -0.27 22.23 -11.56
CA LEU A 97 -0.05 22.85 -12.88
C LEU A 97 1.42 22.92 -13.28
N ASP A 98 2.34 22.68 -12.34
CA ASP A 98 3.79 22.67 -12.58
C ASP A 98 4.37 21.25 -12.68
N GLN A 99 3.52 20.21 -12.47
CA GLN A 99 3.95 18.81 -12.53
C GLN A 99 4.07 18.31 -13.98
N ASP A 100 5.06 17.44 -14.23
CA ASP A 100 5.09 16.66 -15.47
C ASP A 100 3.91 15.67 -15.50
N PHE A 101 3.13 15.71 -16.57
CA PHE A 101 1.94 14.88 -16.69
C PHE A 101 2.26 13.38 -16.81
N ASN A 102 3.46 13.00 -17.25
CA ASN A 102 3.87 11.59 -17.21
C ASN A 102 4.08 11.11 -15.77
N ALA A 103 4.64 11.96 -14.89
CA ALA A 103 4.75 11.67 -13.47
C ALA A 103 3.35 11.57 -12.82
N VAL A 104 2.42 12.47 -13.18
CA VAL A 104 1.02 12.40 -12.74
C VAL A 104 0.38 11.07 -13.14
N ARG A 105 0.52 10.66 -14.40
CA ARG A 105 -0.01 9.38 -14.89
C ARG A 105 0.62 8.20 -14.18
N HIS A 106 1.93 8.21 -13.98
CA HIS A 106 2.62 7.13 -13.27
C HIS A 106 2.08 6.93 -11.84
N VAL A 107 1.78 8.02 -11.12
CA VAL A 107 1.14 7.93 -9.80
C VAL A 107 -0.25 7.29 -9.88
N ILE A 108 -1.07 7.70 -10.86
CA ILE A 108 -2.40 7.13 -11.06
C ILE A 108 -2.30 5.66 -11.47
N ASP A 109 -1.43 5.35 -12.41
CA ASP A 109 -1.28 4.00 -12.94
C ASP A 109 -0.75 3.03 -11.87
N THR A 110 0.20 3.45 -11.02
CA THR A 110 0.68 2.63 -9.91
C THR A 110 -0.38 2.48 -8.82
N ASN A 111 -0.89 3.62 -8.30
CA ASN A 111 -1.71 3.64 -7.10
C ASN A 111 -3.13 3.10 -7.34
N VAL A 112 -3.65 3.28 -8.55
CA VAL A 112 -5.03 2.90 -8.92
C VAL A 112 -5.02 1.76 -9.90
N THR A 113 -4.61 1.99 -11.16
CA THR A 113 -4.78 1.02 -12.25
C THR A 113 -4.10 -0.32 -11.94
N GLY A 114 -2.81 -0.29 -11.60
CA GLY A 114 -2.03 -1.50 -11.29
C GLY A 114 -2.52 -2.19 -10.01
N THR A 115 -2.84 -1.40 -8.98
CA THR A 115 -3.41 -1.95 -7.74
C THR A 115 -4.71 -2.70 -8.01
N LEU A 116 -5.63 -2.12 -8.80
CA LEU A 116 -6.91 -2.76 -9.14
C LEU A 116 -6.71 -4.03 -9.98
N ASP A 117 -5.81 -4.00 -10.98
CA ASP A 117 -5.57 -5.16 -11.84
C ASP A 117 -4.99 -6.33 -11.04
N VAL A 118 -4.01 -6.08 -10.16
CA VAL A 118 -3.47 -7.10 -9.25
C VAL A 118 -4.57 -7.67 -8.34
N ILE A 119 -5.36 -6.80 -7.68
CA ILE A 119 -6.45 -7.23 -6.79
C ILE A 119 -7.49 -8.05 -7.56
N GLN A 120 -7.87 -7.62 -8.77
CA GLN A 120 -8.87 -8.33 -9.56
C GLN A 120 -8.41 -9.73 -9.95
N ARG A 121 -7.17 -9.88 -10.43
CA ARG A 121 -6.61 -11.17 -10.84
C ARG A 121 -6.48 -12.14 -9.67
N VAL A 122 -5.89 -11.69 -8.56
CA VAL A 122 -5.68 -12.51 -7.38
C VAL A 122 -7.00 -12.77 -6.64
N GLY A 123 -7.81 -11.74 -6.46
CA GLY A 123 -9.08 -11.80 -5.74
C GLY A 123 -10.11 -12.75 -6.39
N LYS A 124 -10.12 -12.88 -7.72
CA LYS A 124 -10.94 -13.90 -8.40
C LYS A 124 -10.61 -15.30 -7.89
N GLY A 125 -9.33 -15.65 -7.85
CA GLY A 125 -8.90 -16.96 -7.33
C GLY A 125 -9.23 -17.17 -5.85
N MET A 126 -9.11 -16.13 -5.01
CA MET A 126 -9.51 -16.18 -3.60
C MET A 126 -11.01 -16.41 -3.46
N ARG A 127 -11.84 -15.64 -4.19
CA ARG A 127 -13.30 -15.79 -4.18
C ARG A 127 -13.73 -17.19 -4.63
N ASP A 128 -13.15 -17.70 -5.71
CA ASP A 128 -13.49 -19.01 -6.27
C ASP A 128 -13.13 -20.16 -5.33
N ARG A 129 -12.09 -20.00 -4.52
CA ARG A 129 -11.72 -20.94 -3.42
C ARG A 129 -12.48 -20.67 -2.13
N ASN A 130 -13.20 -19.55 -2.06
CA ASN A 130 -13.85 -19.06 -0.84
C ASN A 130 -12.87 -18.90 0.35
N ALA A 131 -11.64 -18.45 0.09
CA ALA A 131 -10.60 -18.25 1.10
C ALA A 131 -9.54 -17.25 0.63
N GLY A 132 -9.15 -16.33 1.50
CA GLY A 132 -8.07 -15.37 1.26
C GLY A 132 -8.18 -14.11 2.10
N LYS A 133 -7.07 -13.37 2.18
CA LYS A 133 -6.98 -12.08 2.89
C LYS A 133 -6.39 -11.04 1.94
N ILE A 134 -7.00 -9.88 1.87
CA ILE A 134 -6.51 -8.77 1.05
C ILE A 134 -6.27 -7.57 1.97
N LEU A 135 -5.01 -7.15 2.08
CA LEU A 135 -4.64 -5.88 2.69
C LEU A 135 -4.36 -4.86 1.59
N ILE A 136 -4.99 -3.70 1.68
CA ILE A 136 -4.77 -2.60 0.74
C ILE A 136 -4.17 -1.42 1.49
N THR A 137 -3.02 -0.93 1.07
CA THR A 137 -2.39 0.25 1.68
C THR A 137 -3.02 1.54 1.12
N GLY A 138 -4.00 2.04 1.83
CA GLY A 138 -4.58 3.36 1.64
C GLY A 138 -3.73 4.48 2.25
N SER A 139 -4.37 5.49 2.82
CA SER A 139 -3.70 6.56 3.59
C SER A 139 -4.73 7.48 4.27
N ILE A 140 -4.40 8.05 5.42
CA ILE A 140 -5.18 9.17 5.97
C ILE A 140 -5.19 10.40 5.04
N ALA A 141 -4.24 10.49 4.09
CA ALA A 141 -4.23 11.52 3.04
C ALA A 141 -5.47 11.44 2.13
N GLY A 142 -6.07 10.26 1.97
CA GLY A 142 -7.32 10.08 1.24
C GLY A 142 -8.53 10.74 1.88
N LEU A 143 -8.44 11.11 3.16
CA LEU A 143 -9.53 11.74 3.90
C LEU A 143 -9.57 13.27 3.76
N MET A 144 -8.62 13.87 3.04
CA MET A 144 -8.54 15.33 2.90
C MET A 144 -8.05 15.75 1.53
N PRO A 145 -8.45 16.95 1.04
CA PRO A 145 -7.88 17.55 -0.17
C PRO A 145 -6.38 17.81 0.00
N GLY A 146 -5.57 17.27 -0.91
CA GLY A 146 -4.11 17.33 -0.85
C GLY A 146 -3.53 18.53 -1.57
N THR A 147 -3.55 19.73 -1.00
CA THR A 147 -2.87 20.89 -1.60
C THR A 147 -1.37 20.58 -1.76
N PHE A 148 -0.81 20.78 -2.96
CA PHE A 148 0.53 20.35 -3.40
C PHE A 148 0.77 18.84 -3.48
N GLN A 149 -0.27 18.01 -3.22
CA GLN A 149 -0.27 16.56 -3.43
C GLN A 149 -1.63 16.10 -4.00
N ALA A 150 -2.28 16.93 -4.81
CA ALA A 150 -3.67 16.73 -5.23
C ALA A 150 -3.93 15.36 -5.86
N VAL A 151 -3.03 14.92 -6.75
CA VAL A 151 -3.14 13.62 -7.43
C VAL A 151 -3.00 12.47 -6.42
N TYR A 152 -1.96 12.51 -5.59
CA TYR A 152 -1.72 11.47 -4.59
C TYR A 152 -2.90 11.30 -3.63
N ASN A 153 -3.37 12.40 -3.01
CA ASN A 153 -4.50 12.35 -2.09
C ASN A 153 -5.76 11.83 -2.80
N GLY A 154 -5.98 12.27 -4.06
CA GLY A 154 -7.09 11.78 -4.88
C GLY A 154 -7.01 10.27 -5.14
N THR A 155 -5.82 9.72 -5.45
CA THR A 155 -5.64 8.26 -5.61
C THR A 155 -5.88 7.50 -4.31
N LYS A 156 -5.47 8.04 -3.16
CA LYS A 156 -5.70 7.40 -1.86
C LYS A 156 -7.17 7.46 -1.44
N ALA A 157 -7.88 8.56 -1.71
CA ALA A 157 -9.33 8.64 -1.51
C ALA A 157 -10.09 7.58 -2.34
N PHE A 158 -9.67 7.38 -3.61
CA PHE A 158 -10.21 6.33 -4.46
C PHE A 158 -10.00 4.95 -3.84
N ILE A 159 -8.76 4.63 -3.45
CA ILE A 159 -8.39 3.30 -2.91
C ILE A 159 -9.09 3.02 -1.58
N ASP A 160 -9.17 4.00 -0.69
CA ASP A 160 -9.86 3.87 0.59
C ASP A 160 -11.35 3.55 0.36
N SER A 161 -12.03 4.28 -0.52
CA SER A 161 -13.43 4.03 -0.88
C SER A 161 -13.62 2.67 -1.56
N PHE A 162 -12.75 2.32 -2.51
CA PHE A 162 -12.77 1.03 -3.21
C PHE A 162 -12.65 -0.15 -2.26
N ALA A 163 -11.75 -0.08 -1.27
CA ALA A 163 -11.54 -1.15 -0.31
C ALA A 163 -12.81 -1.49 0.50
N TYR A 164 -13.55 -0.46 0.95
CA TYR A 164 -14.82 -0.67 1.65
C TYR A 164 -15.89 -1.29 0.73
N ALA A 165 -15.98 -0.83 -0.52
CA ALA A 165 -16.92 -1.38 -1.49
C ALA A 165 -16.62 -2.85 -1.79
N LEU A 166 -15.35 -3.19 -2.09
CA LEU A 166 -14.92 -4.56 -2.36
C LEU A 166 -15.18 -5.48 -1.15
N ARG A 167 -14.92 -5.00 0.07
CA ARG A 167 -15.23 -5.75 1.28
C ARG A 167 -16.74 -6.08 1.36
N ASN A 168 -17.59 -5.13 1.05
CA ASN A 168 -19.03 -5.36 1.08
C ASN A 168 -19.49 -6.34 -0.02
N GLU A 169 -18.89 -6.27 -1.21
CA GLU A 169 -19.16 -7.23 -2.29
C GLU A 169 -18.77 -8.67 -1.93
N LEU A 170 -17.76 -8.84 -1.07
CA LEU A 170 -17.25 -10.15 -0.65
C LEU A 170 -17.81 -10.62 0.71
N LYS A 171 -18.76 -9.89 1.32
CA LYS A 171 -19.28 -10.15 2.66
C LYS A 171 -19.85 -11.57 2.90
N ASP A 172 -20.35 -12.20 1.84
CA ASP A 172 -20.94 -13.54 1.89
C ASP A 172 -19.91 -14.64 1.55
N THR A 173 -18.62 -14.30 1.57
CA THR A 173 -17.49 -15.20 1.33
C THR A 173 -16.55 -15.23 2.54
N ASN A 174 -15.61 -16.18 2.57
CA ASN A 174 -14.52 -16.20 3.53
C ASN A 174 -13.27 -15.40 3.06
N VAL A 175 -13.46 -14.44 2.16
CA VAL A 175 -12.39 -13.52 1.75
C VAL A 175 -12.53 -12.21 2.51
N SER A 176 -11.52 -11.86 3.31
CA SER A 176 -11.48 -10.58 4.02
C SER A 176 -10.77 -9.50 3.23
N VAL A 177 -11.22 -8.25 3.37
CA VAL A 177 -10.54 -7.07 2.83
C VAL A 177 -10.32 -6.07 3.96
N THR A 178 -9.09 -5.65 4.15
CA THR A 178 -8.66 -4.68 5.16
C THR A 178 -7.97 -3.51 4.49
N VAL A 179 -8.34 -2.28 4.82
CA VAL A 179 -7.59 -1.11 4.38
C VAL A 179 -6.70 -0.60 5.52
N LEU A 180 -5.39 -0.57 5.28
CA LEU A 180 -4.41 0.07 6.15
C LEU A 180 -4.28 1.54 5.76
N MET A 181 -4.53 2.45 6.69
CA MET A 181 -4.42 3.90 6.49
C MET A 181 -3.24 4.46 7.30
N PRO A 182 -2.02 4.47 6.75
CA PRO A 182 -0.90 5.12 7.40
C PRO A 182 -1.05 6.64 7.45
N GLY A 183 -0.46 7.25 8.48
CA GLY A 183 -0.03 8.64 8.44
C GLY A 183 1.38 8.78 7.87
N PRO A 184 2.04 9.94 8.07
CA PRO A 184 3.42 10.14 7.67
C PRO A 184 4.33 9.09 8.31
N THR A 185 4.95 8.24 7.46
CA THR A 185 5.77 7.09 7.87
C THR A 185 7.20 7.30 7.37
N ASP A 186 8.20 6.94 8.16
CA ASP A 186 9.62 7.13 7.84
C ASP A 186 10.07 6.13 6.77
N THR A 187 10.00 6.56 5.53
CA THR A 187 10.31 5.75 4.33
C THR A 187 10.88 6.64 3.24
N GLU A 188 11.40 6.04 2.17
CA GLU A 188 11.85 6.73 0.96
C GLU A 188 10.73 7.48 0.20
N PHE A 189 9.48 7.34 0.64
CA PHE A 189 8.32 7.95 -0.03
C PHE A 189 8.45 9.46 -0.21
N PHE A 190 8.85 10.18 0.85
CA PHE A 190 8.93 11.65 0.82
C PHE A 190 10.05 12.14 -0.09
N HIS A 191 11.18 11.43 -0.11
CA HIS A 191 12.27 11.71 -1.04
C HIS A 191 11.83 11.50 -2.50
N ARG A 192 11.18 10.36 -2.78
CA ARG A 192 10.69 10.03 -4.13
C ARG A 192 9.59 10.96 -4.62
N ALA A 193 8.76 11.45 -3.71
CA ALA A 193 7.65 12.37 -4.02
C ALA A 193 8.09 13.83 -4.18
N GLY A 194 9.39 14.15 -3.99
CA GLY A 194 9.89 15.53 -4.04
C GLY A 194 9.36 16.40 -2.90
N LEU A 195 9.21 15.84 -1.69
CA LEU A 195 8.60 16.53 -0.54
C LEU A 195 9.61 16.90 0.55
N MET A 196 10.92 16.72 0.32
CA MET A 196 11.93 16.95 1.36
C MET A 196 12.14 18.42 1.72
N ASP A 197 11.63 19.33 0.90
CA ASP A 197 11.61 20.79 1.15
C ASP A 197 10.31 21.27 1.80
N THR A 198 9.50 20.35 2.31
CA THR A 198 8.21 20.62 2.96
C THR A 198 8.22 20.19 4.43
N LYS A 199 7.34 20.78 5.23
CA LYS A 199 7.18 20.41 6.63
C LYS A 199 6.86 18.93 6.81
N VAL A 200 5.92 18.35 6.03
CA VAL A 200 5.57 16.94 6.13
C VAL A 200 6.75 16.04 5.73
N GLY A 201 7.63 16.50 4.86
CA GLY A 201 8.84 15.78 4.45
C GLY A 201 9.92 15.71 5.54
N THR A 202 9.95 16.69 6.44
CA THR A 202 11.01 16.83 7.48
C THR A 202 10.53 16.56 8.89
N ASP A 203 9.23 16.65 9.18
CA ASP A 203 8.66 16.33 10.49
C ASP A 203 8.92 14.88 10.89
N LYS A 204 8.95 14.62 12.21
CA LYS A 204 9.08 13.28 12.77
C LYS A 204 7.94 12.37 12.29
N LYS A 205 8.31 11.22 11.79
CA LYS A 205 7.40 10.22 11.21
C LYS A 205 7.30 8.97 12.08
N GLN A 206 6.28 8.16 11.81
CA GLN A 206 6.10 6.85 12.45
C GLN A 206 7.06 5.83 11.82
N PRO A 207 7.67 4.92 12.60
CA PRO A 207 8.45 3.82 12.07
C PRO A 207 7.60 2.89 11.16
N PRO A 208 8.12 2.44 10.01
CA PRO A 208 7.38 1.56 9.10
C PRO A 208 7.06 0.19 9.72
N GLU A 209 7.88 -0.30 10.63
CA GLU A 209 7.67 -1.56 11.36
C GLU A 209 6.38 -1.54 12.19
N GLU A 210 6.11 -0.44 12.89
CA GLU A 210 4.89 -0.27 13.69
C GLU A 210 3.65 -0.23 12.79
N VAL A 211 3.76 0.44 11.64
CA VAL A 211 2.68 0.54 10.65
C VAL A 211 2.38 -0.82 10.04
N ALA A 212 3.42 -1.56 9.64
CA ALA A 212 3.29 -2.87 9.05
C ALA A 212 2.69 -3.88 10.03
N LYS A 213 3.18 -3.90 11.27
CA LYS A 213 2.63 -4.76 12.32
C LYS A 213 1.14 -4.49 12.56
N THR A 214 0.76 -3.20 12.69
CA THR A 214 -0.64 -2.80 12.86
C THR A 214 -1.51 -3.27 11.68
N GLY A 215 -1.01 -3.13 10.45
CA GLY A 215 -1.71 -3.57 9.24
C GLY A 215 -1.85 -5.08 9.16
N TYR A 216 -0.78 -5.81 9.48
CA TYR A 216 -0.76 -7.26 9.48
C TYR A 216 -1.76 -7.83 10.50
N GLU A 217 -1.72 -7.37 11.75
CA GLU A 217 -2.64 -7.79 12.81
C GLU A 217 -4.10 -7.53 12.41
N ALA A 218 -4.42 -6.34 11.90
CA ALA A 218 -5.77 -6.00 11.43
C ALA A 218 -6.23 -6.89 10.26
N MET A 219 -5.33 -7.26 9.34
CA MET A 219 -5.63 -8.20 8.25
C MET A 219 -5.92 -9.59 8.78
N GLU A 220 -5.12 -10.08 9.73
CA GLU A 220 -5.32 -11.39 10.35
C GLU A 220 -6.65 -11.48 11.11
N ASP A 221 -7.00 -10.41 11.84
CA ASP A 221 -8.26 -10.29 12.60
C ASP A 221 -9.47 -9.99 11.69
N GLY A 222 -9.25 -9.76 10.39
CA GLY A 222 -10.31 -9.48 9.42
C GLY A 222 -11.00 -8.13 9.65
N GLU A 223 -10.30 -7.14 10.23
CA GLU A 223 -10.82 -5.79 10.42
C GLU A 223 -11.08 -5.10 9.06
N SER A 224 -12.08 -4.21 9.01
CA SER A 224 -12.40 -3.48 7.77
C SER A 224 -11.36 -2.42 7.43
N ALA A 225 -10.85 -1.75 8.45
CA ALA A 225 -9.89 -0.66 8.29
C ALA A 225 -9.08 -0.48 9.58
N VAL A 226 -7.84 -0.07 9.43
CA VAL A 226 -7.00 0.33 10.54
C VAL A 226 -6.20 1.59 10.21
N VAL A 227 -6.24 2.56 11.12
CA VAL A 227 -5.36 3.74 11.07
C VAL A 227 -4.20 3.51 12.02
N ALA A 228 -2.97 3.52 11.49
CA ALA A 228 -1.78 3.33 12.30
C ALA A 228 -1.45 4.58 13.13
N GLY A 229 -1.32 4.40 14.45
CA GLY A 229 -0.99 5.46 15.40
C GLY A 229 -2.18 6.29 15.90
N TRP A 230 -2.18 6.59 17.20
CA TRP A 230 -3.31 7.27 17.85
C TRP A 230 -3.55 8.71 17.36
N LYS A 231 -2.48 9.46 17.03
CA LYS A 231 -2.59 10.81 16.47
C LYS A 231 -3.27 10.81 15.11
N ASN A 232 -2.93 9.84 14.28
CA ASN A 232 -3.52 9.65 12.97
C ASN A 232 -4.99 9.24 13.08
N LYS A 233 -5.35 8.40 14.08
CA LYS A 233 -6.75 8.05 14.37
C LYS A 233 -7.57 9.30 14.70
N LEU A 234 -7.04 10.17 15.55
CA LEU A 234 -7.73 11.44 15.89
C LEU A 234 -7.86 12.34 14.66
N GLN A 235 -6.80 12.46 13.85
CA GLN A 235 -6.84 13.26 12.62
C GLN A 235 -7.88 12.72 11.63
N ALA A 236 -7.97 11.40 11.46
CA ALA A 236 -8.97 10.76 10.59
C ALA A 236 -10.40 11.06 11.05
N VAL A 237 -10.66 11.00 12.35
CA VAL A 237 -11.98 11.36 12.90
C VAL A 237 -12.32 12.84 12.65
N LEU A 238 -11.37 13.73 12.88
CA LEU A 238 -11.56 15.16 12.67
C LEU A 238 -11.76 15.51 11.18
N ALA A 239 -11.09 14.82 10.28
CA ALA A 239 -11.24 15.03 8.84
C ALA A 239 -12.69 14.82 8.37
N ASN A 240 -13.42 13.87 8.96
CA ASN A 240 -14.80 13.56 8.58
C ASN A 240 -15.81 14.67 8.95
N VAL A 241 -15.46 15.57 9.85
CA VAL A 241 -16.36 16.66 10.33
C VAL A 241 -15.84 18.06 10.00
N THR A 242 -14.66 18.15 9.37
CA THR A 242 -14.04 19.44 9.02
C THR A 242 -14.36 19.79 7.56
N PRO A 243 -14.77 21.03 7.25
CA PRO A 243 -15.00 21.46 5.86
C PRO A 243 -13.77 21.28 4.99
N ALA A 244 -14.00 20.90 3.72
CA ALA A 244 -12.92 20.56 2.77
C ALA A 244 -11.93 21.71 2.54
N GLU A 245 -12.42 22.96 2.51
CA GLU A 245 -11.58 24.16 2.35
C GLU A 245 -10.60 24.35 3.52
N VAL A 246 -11.07 24.04 4.74
CA VAL A 246 -10.22 24.12 5.95
C VAL A 246 -9.15 23.03 5.91
N LEU A 247 -9.53 21.79 5.52
CA LEU A 247 -8.58 20.70 5.34
C LEU A 247 -7.54 20.99 4.26
N ALA A 248 -7.97 21.58 3.12
CA ALA A 248 -7.08 21.98 2.04
C ALA A 248 -6.04 23.01 2.51
N GLU A 249 -6.46 23.99 3.32
CA GLU A 249 -5.55 25.00 3.88
C GLU A 249 -4.62 24.41 4.95
N GLN A 250 -5.10 23.48 5.76
CA GLN A 250 -4.25 22.74 6.69
C GLN A 250 -3.18 21.92 5.94
N HIS A 251 -3.59 21.23 4.87
CA HIS A 251 -2.67 20.46 4.03
C HIS A 251 -1.65 21.35 3.32
N ARG A 252 -2.07 22.55 2.85
CA ARG A 252 -1.16 23.55 2.30
C ARG A 252 -0.01 23.86 3.25
N LYS A 253 -0.30 24.11 4.52
CA LYS A 253 0.73 24.43 5.54
C LYS A 253 1.72 23.31 5.78
N MET A 254 1.35 22.07 5.47
CA MET A 254 2.22 20.90 5.64
C MET A 254 3.05 20.58 4.39
N ALA A 255 2.48 20.81 3.21
CA ALA A 255 3.06 20.32 1.95
C ALA A 255 3.52 21.44 1.00
N GLU A 256 3.43 22.72 1.39
CA GLU A 256 3.90 23.85 0.56
C GLU A 256 5.43 23.80 0.41
N PRO A 257 5.94 23.74 -0.85
CA PRO A 257 7.39 23.70 -1.10
C PRO A 257 8.12 24.91 -0.51
N GLY A 258 9.36 24.68 -0.02
CA GLY A 258 10.20 25.70 0.59
C GLY A 258 9.78 26.16 1.99
N LYS A 259 8.85 25.45 2.64
CA LYS A 259 8.44 25.71 4.03
C LYS A 259 8.80 24.52 4.91
N VAL A 260 10.03 24.51 5.39
CA VAL A 260 10.58 23.50 6.30
C VAL A 260 10.49 24.00 7.73
#